data_768046f13d496ebddbc002e7e265ced3
#
_entry.id   768046f13d496ebddbc002e7e265ced3
#
_cell.length_a   1.000
_cell.length_b   1.000
_cell.length_c   1.000
_cell.angle_alpha   90.00
_cell.angle_beta   90.00
_cell.angle_gamma   90.00
#
_symmetry.space_group_name_H-M   'P 1'
#
loop_
_entity.id
_entity.type
_entity.pdbx_description
1 polymer ?
#
loop_
_entity_poly.entity_id
_entity_poly.type
_entity_poly.pdbx_seq_one_letter_code
_entity_poly.pdbx_strand_id
1 'polypeptide(L)'
;IKNLKNSLVDIENNIESLRKELSEISEEKHTNLALKKSLKGQKEFYAELLESKEGFPNGTKYVLENPNLFPQVLGTVADMFHVEEKYRDALEVGLGDLSHSLITKDRSTAMKILQKANEFNAGDLTIIPLEEALKLKKDLKSNPELGKKSKRASELVQTSKELKPLADYILGNLFIIDQLDSELKNHRMIGYNIVDLAGNFSGSDLVLKHRNHSEHGNIIGRKEKLDLIL
;
A
#
# COMPACT_ATOMS: atom_id res chain seq x y z
N ILE A 1 39.57 60.95 -9.90
CA ILE A 1 40.29 59.74 -9.43
C ILE A 1 39.52 59.08 -8.26
N LYS A 2 39.03 59.83 -7.25
CA LYS A 2 38.30 59.27 -6.10
C LYS A 2 36.99 58.60 -6.49
N ASN A 3 36.20 59.20 -7.39
CA ASN A 3 34.95 58.64 -7.89
C ASN A 3 35.17 57.34 -8.71
N LEU A 4 36.23 57.26 -9.49
CA LEU A 4 36.58 56.06 -10.24
C LEU A 4 36.99 54.88 -9.30
N LYS A 5 37.70 55.18 -8.23
CA LYS A 5 38.00 54.14 -7.20
C LYS A 5 36.76 53.62 -6.51
N ASN A 6 35.80 54.47 -6.15
CA ASN A 6 34.56 54.03 -5.53
C ASN A 6 33.75 53.19 -6.50
N SER A 7 33.59 53.61 -7.77
CA SER A 7 32.90 52.79 -8.77
C SER A 7 33.56 51.44 -9.02
N LEU A 8 34.87 51.33 -8.90
CA LEU A 8 35.61 50.09 -9.07
C LEU A 8 35.29 49.11 -7.92
N VAL A 9 35.29 49.61 -6.67
CA VAL A 9 34.91 48.83 -5.48
C VAL A 9 33.45 48.36 -5.58
N ASP A 10 32.54 49.21 -6.02
CA ASP A 10 31.12 48.85 -6.20
C ASP A 10 30.95 47.75 -7.25
N ILE A 11 31.70 47.82 -8.34
CA ILE A 11 31.68 46.78 -9.38
C ILE A 11 32.26 45.45 -8.85
N GLU A 12 33.36 45.50 -8.10
CA GLU A 12 33.99 44.33 -7.49
C GLU A 12 33.01 43.61 -6.53
N ASN A 13 32.37 44.39 -5.66
CA ASN A 13 31.35 43.86 -4.75
C ASN A 13 30.14 43.22 -5.48
N ASN A 14 29.67 43.86 -6.56
CA ASN A 14 28.61 43.31 -7.38
C ASN A 14 29.05 42.03 -8.10
N ILE A 15 30.26 41.94 -8.58
CA ILE A 15 30.80 40.71 -9.19
C ILE A 15 30.85 39.57 -8.15
N GLU A 16 31.28 39.87 -6.94
CA GLU A 16 31.35 38.86 -5.86
C GLU A 16 29.96 38.36 -5.47
N SER A 17 28.99 39.27 -5.32
CA SER A 17 27.58 38.94 -5.07
C SER A 17 27.02 38.07 -6.20
N LEU A 18 27.21 38.46 -7.46
CA LEU A 18 26.71 37.68 -8.59
C LEU A 18 27.37 36.29 -8.72
N ARG A 19 28.65 36.17 -8.36
CA ARG A 19 29.33 34.87 -8.33
C ARG A 19 28.74 33.96 -7.24
N LYS A 20 28.42 34.51 -6.08
CA LYS A 20 27.77 33.76 -5.00
C LYS A 20 26.39 33.29 -5.42
N GLU A 21 25.56 34.16 -5.98
CA GLU A 21 24.24 33.81 -6.49
C GLU A 21 24.33 32.74 -7.59
N LEU A 22 25.29 32.85 -8.50
CA LEU A 22 25.50 31.85 -9.54
C LEU A 22 25.87 30.48 -8.98
N SER A 23 26.70 30.45 -7.93
CA SER A 23 27.05 29.20 -7.23
C SER A 23 25.82 28.56 -6.57
N GLU A 24 25.02 29.36 -5.85
CA GLU A 24 23.80 28.90 -5.18
C GLU A 24 22.78 28.34 -6.18
N ILE A 25 22.53 29.05 -7.28
CA ILE A 25 21.65 28.60 -8.36
C ILE A 25 22.19 27.32 -9.03
N SER A 26 23.50 27.21 -9.19
CA SER A 26 24.13 26.02 -9.76
C SER A 26 23.92 24.80 -8.86
N GLU A 27 24.11 24.94 -7.55
CA GLU A 27 23.87 23.88 -6.58
C GLU A 27 22.38 23.47 -6.54
N GLU A 28 21.47 24.46 -6.53
CA GLU A 28 20.03 24.18 -6.58
C GLU A 28 19.65 23.45 -7.86
N LYS A 29 20.19 23.86 -9.01
CA LYS A 29 19.98 23.18 -10.28
C LYS A 29 20.45 21.72 -10.24
N HIS A 30 21.63 21.45 -9.68
CA HIS A 30 22.14 20.08 -9.55
C HIS A 30 21.25 19.23 -8.63
N THR A 31 20.81 19.78 -7.51
CA THR A 31 19.90 19.12 -6.58
C THR A 31 18.56 18.78 -7.24
N ASN A 32 17.97 19.74 -7.95
CA ASN A 32 16.71 19.57 -8.66
C ASN A 32 16.82 18.55 -9.81
N LEU A 33 17.96 18.52 -10.53
CA LEU A 33 18.21 17.50 -11.56
C LEU A 33 18.34 16.10 -10.97
N ALA A 34 19.03 15.96 -9.83
CA ALA A 34 19.13 14.68 -9.13
C ALA A 34 17.77 14.19 -8.62
N LEU A 35 16.97 15.09 -8.03
CA LEU A 35 15.60 14.78 -7.58
C LEU A 35 14.72 14.36 -8.76
N LYS A 36 14.74 15.11 -9.86
CA LYS A 36 13.98 14.76 -11.07
C LYS A 36 14.34 13.38 -11.61
N LYS A 37 15.64 13.05 -11.64
CA LYS A 37 16.10 11.71 -12.07
C LYS A 37 15.62 10.61 -11.14
N SER A 38 15.67 10.84 -9.82
CA SER A 38 15.16 9.91 -8.81
C SER A 38 13.66 9.66 -8.97
N LEU A 39 12.86 10.74 -9.05
CA LEU A 39 11.41 10.63 -9.23
C LEU A 39 11.03 9.93 -10.55
N LYS A 40 11.77 10.20 -11.62
CA LYS A 40 11.57 9.49 -12.90
C LYS A 40 11.83 8.00 -12.76
N GLY A 41 12.92 7.60 -12.09
CA GLY A 41 13.20 6.19 -11.84
C GLY A 41 12.15 5.51 -10.96
N GLN A 42 11.67 6.20 -9.93
CA GLN A 42 10.58 5.68 -9.08
C GLN A 42 9.28 5.52 -9.88
N LYS A 43 8.93 6.50 -10.72
CA LYS A 43 7.77 6.43 -11.60
C LYS A 43 7.83 5.22 -12.53
N GLU A 44 8.96 5.02 -13.22
CA GLU A 44 9.17 3.89 -14.12
C GLU A 44 9.06 2.56 -13.36
N PHE A 45 9.68 2.45 -12.19
CA PHE A 45 9.63 1.27 -11.33
C PHE A 45 8.18 0.92 -10.89
N TYR A 46 7.42 1.89 -10.36
CA TYR A 46 6.04 1.61 -9.94
C TYR A 46 5.12 1.33 -11.13
N ALA A 47 5.32 1.97 -12.27
CA ALA A 47 4.58 1.67 -13.50
C ALA A 47 4.82 0.22 -13.95
N GLU A 48 6.07 -0.24 -13.95
CA GLU A 48 6.44 -1.61 -14.28
C GLU A 48 5.83 -2.63 -13.31
N LEU A 49 5.89 -2.36 -12.00
CA LEU A 49 5.25 -3.22 -10.99
C LEU A 49 3.73 -3.34 -11.17
N LEU A 50 3.07 -2.25 -11.55
CA LEU A 50 1.63 -2.25 -11.83
C LEU A 50 1.30 -2.98 -13.14
N GLU A 51 2.13 -2.83 -14.16
CA GLU A 51 1.95 -3.50 -15.45
C GLU A 51 2.21 -5.01 -15.34
N SER A 52 3.32 -5.41 -14.72
CA SER A 52 3.70 -6.82 -14.57
C SER A 52 2.83 -7.59 -13.58
N LYS A 53 1.99 -6.89 -12.78
CA LYS A 53 1.22 -7.49 -11.69
C LYS A 53 2.08 -8.34 -10.74
N GLU A 54 3.34 -7.95 -10.57
CA GLU A 54 4.28 -8.71 -9.75
C GLU A 54 3.78 -8.85 -8.30
N GLY A 55 3.95 -10.04 -7.73
CA GLY A 55 3.44 -10.38 -6.40
C GLY A 55 2.01 -10.93 -6.39
N PHE A 56 1.26 -10.89 -7.49
CA PHE A 56 -0.05 -11.54 -7.57
C PHE A 56 0.06 -12.99 -8.00
N PRO A 57 -0.84 -13.90 -7.51
CA PRO A 57 -0.97 -15.26 -8.03
C PRO A 57 -1.28 -15.28 -9.54
N ASN A 58 -0.87 -16.34 -10.23
CA ASN A 58 -1.00 -16.43 -11.68
C ASN A 58 -2.45 -16.30 -12.16
N GLY A 59 -3.41 -16.90 -11.46
CA GLY A 59 -4.82 -16.76 -11.80
C GLY A 59 -5.34 -15.34 -11.65
N THR A 60 -4.92 -14.64 -10.60
CA THR A 60 -5.26 -13.22 -10.42
C THR A 60 -4.66 -12.36 -11.53
N LYS A 61 -3.37 -12.59 -11.89
CA LYS A 61 -2.73 -11.91 -13.03
C LYS A 61 -3.48 -12.13 -14.32
N TYR A 62 -3.77 -13.38 -14.65
CA TYR A 62 -4.49 -13.75 -15.86
C TYR A 62 -5.82 -13.01 -16.00
N VAL A 63 -6.60 -12.95 -14.92
CA VAL A 63 -7.89 -12.24 -14.92
C VAL A 63 -7.71 -10.74 -15.12
N LEU A 64 -6.74 -10.12 -14.44
CA LEU A 64 -6.46 -8.68 -14.53
C LEU A 64 -5.89 -8.27 -15.91
N GLU A 65 -5.13 -9.14 -16.56
CA GLU A 65 -4.57 -8.91 -17.89
C GLU A 65 -5.60 -9.11 -19.02
N ASN A 66 -6.72 -9.76 -18.72
CA ASN A 66 -7.79 -10.04 -19.69
C ASN A 66 -9.13 -9.38 -19.31
N PRO A 67 -9.21 -8.04 -19.12
CA PRO A 67 -10.42 -7.37 -18.65
C PRO A 67 -11.62 -7.57 -19.60
N ASN A 68 -11.38 -7.74 -20.89
CA ASN A 68 -12.44 -8.02 -21.86
C ASN A 68 -13.10 -9.39 -21.66
N LEU A 69 -12.36 -10.37 -21.13
CA LEU A 69 -12.87 -11.69 -20.78
C LEU A 69 -13.59 -11.69 -19.42
N PHE A 70 -13.21 -10.77 -18.52
CA PHE A 70 -13.66 -10.70 -17.14
C PHE A 70 -14.14 -9.28 -16.75
N PRO A 71 -15.10 -8.70 -17.50
CA PRO A 71 -15.52 -7.30 -17.31
C PRO A 71 -16.24 -7.02 -15.99
N GLN A 72 -16.61 -8.08 -15.24
CA GLN A 72 -17.35 -7.94 -13.99
C GLN A 72 -16.45 -7.95 -12.74
N VAL A 73 -15.13 -7.95 -12.90
CA VAL A 73 -14.18 -7.79 -11.81
C VAL A 73 -14.11 -6.30 -11.46
N LEU A 74 -14.32 -6.00 -10.18
CA LEU A 74 -14.29 -4.63 -9.67
C LEU A 74 -12.85 -4.15 -9.40
N GLY A 75 -11.95 -5.06 -9.08
CA GLY A 75 -10.54 -4.83 -8.77
C GLY A 75 -10.03 -5.84 -7.74
N THR A 76 -8.89 -5.55 -7.13
CA THR A 76 -8.33 -6.36 -6.05
C THR A 76 -8.53 -5.69 -4.68
N VAL A 77 -8.41 -6.46 -3.59
CA VAL A 77 -8.42 -5.91 -2.24
C VAL A 77 -7.28 -4.88 -2.09
N ALA A 78 -6.09 -5.19 -2.61
CA ALA A 78 -4.93 -4.30 -2.55
C ALA A 78 -5.16 -2.95 -3.27
N ASP A 79 -5.92 -2.94 -4.37
CA ASP A 79 -6.23 -1.72 -5.12
C ASP A 79 -7.35 -0.89 -4.50
N MET A 80 -8.22 -1.52 -3.71
CA MET A 80 -9.42 -0.91 -3.17
C MET A 80 -9.28 -0.44 -1.71
N PHE A 81 -8.26 -0.93 -1.01
CA PHE A 81 -8.00 -0.58 0.38
C PHE A 81 -6.79 0.34 0.48
N HIS A 82 -7.05 1.61 0.77
CA HIS A 82 -6.02 2.63 0.92
C HIS A 82 -5.69 2.84 2.40
N VAL A 83 -4.42 3.01 2.72
CA VAL A 83 -3.96 3.23 4.10
C VAL A 83 -2.69 4.10 4.09
N GLU A 84 -2.47 4.84 5.18
CA GLU A 84 -1.22 5.58 5.36
C GLU A 84 0.00 4.67 5.19
N GLU A 85 1.08 5.19 4.59
CA GLU A 85 2.28 4.44 4.24
C GLU A 85 2.84 3.59 5.39
N LYS A 86 2.88 4.16 6.60
CA LYS A 86 3.40 3.47 7.81
C LYS A 86 2.64 2.20 8.22
N TYR A 87 1.41 2.01 7.74
CA TYR A 87 0.58 0.84 8.07
C TYR A 87 0.51 -0.19 6.93
N ARG A 88 1.10 0.08 5.76
CA ARG A 88 0.99 -0.78 4.58
C ARG A 88 1.54 -2.17 4.83
N ASP A 89 2.74 -2.26 5.41
CA ASP A 89 3.39 -3.54 5.75
C ASP A 89 2.52 -4.36 6.71
N ALA A 90 2.07 -3.72 7.79
CA ALA A 90 1.22 -4.37 8.77
C ALA A 90 -0.11 -4.83 8.17
N LEU A 91 -0.74 -4.00 7.32
CA LEU A 91 -2.00 -4.34 6.68
C LEU A 91 -1.82 -5.52 5.70
N GLU A 92 -0.76 -5.52 4.91
CA GLU A 92 -0.49 -6.59 3.95
C GLU A 92 -0.19 -7.92 4.63
N VAL A 93 0.58 -7.91 5.71
CA VAL A 93 0.82 -9.10 6.54
C VAL A 93 -0.47 -9.60 7.20
N GLY A 94 -1.28 -8.68 7.70
CA GLY A 94 -2.54 -9.00 8.37
C GLY A 94 -3.61 -9.54 7.42
N LEU A 95 -3.68 -9.05 6.19
CA LEU A 95 -4.54 -9.57 5.13
C LEU A 95 -4.04 -10.91 4.58
N GLY A 96 -2.71 -11.10 4.52
CA GLY A 96 -2.13 -12.27 3.89
C GLY A 96 -2.61 -12.45 2.45
N ASP A 97 -3.03 -13.68 2.09
CA ASP A 97 -3.48 -14.00 0.73
C ASP A 97 -4.74 -13.25 0.29
N LEU A 98 -5.52 -12.72 1.24
CA LEU A 98 -6.69 -11.90 0.90
C LEU A 98 -6.33 -10.58 0.21
N SER A 99 -5.10 -10.08 0.37
CA SER A 99 -4.63 -8.88 -0.33
C SER A 99 -4.68 -9.03 -1.85
N HIS A 100 -4.47 -10.24 -2.36
CA HIS A 100 -4.46 -10.59 -3.78
C HIS A 100 -5.83 -10.96 -4.34
N SER A 101 -6.87 -11.02 -3.49
CA SER A 101 -8.19 -11.46 -3.88
C SER A 101 -8.86 -10.48 -4.83
N LEU A 102 -9.50 -11.00 -5.87
CA LEU A 102 -10.38 -10.23 -6.74
C LEU A 102 -11.71 -9.95 -6.03
N ILE A 103 -12.30 -8.81 -6.32
CA ILE A 103 -13.62 -8.43 -5.82
C ILE A 103 -14.61 -8.48 -6.98
N THR A 104 -15.75 -9.14 -6.78
CA THR A 104 -16.87 -9.18 -7.70
C THR A 104 -18.14 -8.71 -7.00
N LYS A 105 -19.16 -8.33 -7.80
CA LYS A 105 -20.42 -7.86 -7.24
C LYS A 105 -21.14 -8.95 -6.44
N ASP A 106 -21.27 -10.14 -7.02
CA ASP A 106 -22.08 -11.24 -6.49
C ASP A 106 -21.40 -12.60 -6.69
N ARG A 107 -21.96 -13.62 -6.02
CA ARG A 107 -21.45 -14.99 -6.05
C ARG A 107 -21.61 -15.65 -7.42
N SER A 108 -22.69 -15.37 -8.15
CA SER A 108 -22.91 -15.94 -9.48
C SER A 108 -21.81 -15.52 -10.44
N THR A 109 -21.45 -14.24 -10.40
CA THR A 109 -20.33 -13.68 -11.15
C THR A 109 -19.00 -14.32 -10.75
N ALA A 110 -18.74 -14.45 -9.45
CA ALA A 110 -17.52 -15.11 -8.95
C ALA A 110 -17.39 -16.54 -9.50
N MET A 111 -18.47 -17.33 -9.43
CA MET A 111 -18.48 -18.71 -9.92
C MET A 111 -18.22 -18.81 -11.42
N LYS A 112 -18.79 -17.90 -12.24
CA LYS A 112 -18.52 -17.85 -13.68
C LYS A 112 -17.04 -17.54 -13.98
N ILE A 113 -16.45 -16.63 -13.22
CA ILE A 113 -15.03 -16.29 -13.36
C ILE A 113 -14.16 -17.48 -12.99
N LEU A 114 -14.44 -18.16 -11.86
CA LEU A 114 -13.70 -19.35 -11.43
C LEU A 114 -13.79 -20.47 -12.47
N GLN A 115 -14.98 -20.74 -13.01
CA GLN A 115 -15.17 -21.74 -14.06
C GLN A 115 -14.33 -21.39 -15.29
N LYS A 116 -14.43 -20.16 -15.76
CA LYS A 116 -13.71 -19.70 -16.95
C LYS A 116 -12.18 -19.70 -16.73
N ALA A 117 -11.71 -19.26 -15.56
CA ALA A 117 -10.30 -19.31 -15.22
C ALA A 117 -9.77 -20.75 -15.19
N ASN A 118 -10.58 -21.71 -14.70
CA ASN A 118 -10.25 -23.14 -14.75
C ASN A 118 -10.18 -23.69 -16.18
N GLU A 119 -11.10 -23.31 -17.06
CA GLU A 119 -11.08 -23.69 -18.48
C GLU A 119 -9.79 -23.25 -19.19
N PHE A 120 -9.23 -22.11 -18.79
CA PHE A 120 -7.98 -21.58 -19.33
C PHE A 120 -6.73 -22.01 -18.55
N ASN A 121 -6.84 -22.84 -17.51
CA ASN A 121 -5.75 -23.23 -16.63
C ASN A 121 -4.97 -22.00 -16.08
N ALA A 122 -5.70 -20.97 -15.67
CA ALA A 122 -5.14 -19.67 -15.29
C ALA A 122 -4.27 -19.72 -14.00
N GLY A 123 -4.38 -20.79 -13.20
CA GLY A 123 -3.69 -20.94 -11.91
C GLY A 123 -4.53 -20.47 -10.71
N ASP A 124 -3.86 -20.32 -9.57
CA ASP A 124 -4.52 -20.01 -8.31
C ASP A 124 -5.16 -18.62 -8.30
N LEU A 125 -6.39 -18.59 -7.79
CA LEU A 125 -7.25 -17.42 -7.83
C LEU A 125 -8.20 -17.42 -6.62
N THR A 126 -8.27 -16.30 -5.92
CA THR A 126 -9.24 -16.08 -4.84
C THR A 126 -10.19 -14.94 -5.22
N ILE A 127 -11.49 -15.15 -5.03
CA ILE A 127 -12.52 -14.15 -5.34
C ILE A 127 -13.41 -13.91 -4.12
N ILE A 128 -13.70 -12.65 -3.85
CA ILE A 128 -14.61 -12.21 -2.79
C ILE A 128 -15.85 -11.60 -3.43
N PRO A 129 -17.05 -12.25 -3.31
CA PRO A 129 -18.30 -11.65 -3.75
C PRO A 129 -18.78 -10.63 -2.72
N LEU A 130 -18.85 -9.36 -3.13
CA LEU A 130 -19.17 -8.23 -2.26
C LEU A 130 -20.57 -8.34 -1.61
N GLU A 131 -21.56 -8.81 -2.38
CA GLU A 131 -22.93 -8.97 -1.88
C GLU A 131 -23.02 -9.91 -0.66
N GLU A 132 -22.16 -10.92 -0.58
CA GLU A 132 -22.12 -11.81 0.58
C GLU A 132 -21.51 -11.12 1.79
N ALA A 133 -20.47 -10.30 1.60
CA ALA A 133 -19.89 -9.52 2.69
C ALA A 133 -20.91 -8.55 3.33
N LEU A 134 -21.83 -8.01 2.54
CA LEU A 134 -22.92 -7.15 3.01
C LEU A 134 -23.94 -7.91 3.89
N LYS A 135 -24.11 -9.22 3.66
CA LYS A 135 -25.01 -10.08 4.45
C LYS A 135 -24.37 -10.60 5.73
N LEU A 136 -23.05 -10.67 5.76
CA LEU A 136 -22.28 -11.18 6.88
C LEU A 136 -22.04 -10.04 7.88
N LYS A 137 -22.92 -9.93 8.90
CA LYS A 137 -22.61 -9.11 10.07
C LYS A 137 -21.57 -9.83 10.90
N LYS A 138 -20.36 -9.32 10.96
CA LYS A 138 -19.38 -9.78 11.94
C LYS A 138 -19.71 -9.11 13.27
N ASP A 139 -19.89 -9.90 14.31
CA ASP A 139 -19.90 -9.37 15.67
C ASP A 139 -18.49 -8.85 15.95
N LEU A 140 -18.31 -7.54 15.74
CA LEU A 140 -17.06 -6.87 16.10
C LEU A 140 -16.94 -6.99 17.62
N LYS A 141 -16.00 -7.81 18.05
CA LYS A 141 -15.67 -7.89 19.48
C LYS A 141 -15.24 -6.50 19.97
N SER A 142 -15.55 -6.21 21.24
CA SER A 142 -15.04 -5.01 21.91
C SER A 142 -13.52 -4.92 21.75
N ASN A 143 -12.98 -3.71 21.75
CA ASN A 143 -11.53 -3.55 21.66
C ASN A 143 -10.86 -4.33 22.78
N PRO A 144 -9.90 -5.21 22.45
CA PRO A 144 -9.13 -5.89 23.50
C PRO A 144 -8.29 -4.83 24.25
N GLU A 145 -7.97 -5.12 25.50
CA GLU A 145 -7.09 -4.28 26.32
C GLU A 145 -5.63 -4.39 25.86
N LEU A 146 -5.37 -4.02 24.60
CA LEU A 146 -4.02 -4.02 23.99
C LEU A 146 -3.23 -2.74 24.27
N GLY A 147 -3.69 -1.93 25.21
CA GLY A 147 -3.09 -0.62 25.50
C GLY A 147 -3.59 0.51 24.58
N LYS A 148 -3.29 1.76 24.95
CA LYS A 148 -3.79 2.98 24.30
C LYS A 148 -3.31 3.20 22.85
N LYS A 149 -2.35 2.41 22.36
CA LYS A 149 -1.73 2.58 21.05
C LYS A 149 -2.19 1.57 20.00
N SER A 150 -3.08 0.64 20.36
CA SER A 150 -3.63 -0.30 19.38
C SER A 150 -4.72 0.35 18.53
N LYS A 151 -4.70 0.10 17.23
CA LYS A 151 -5.70 0.61 16.28
C LYS A 151 -6.31 -0.56 15.51
N ARG A 152 -7.62 -0.53 15.36
CA ARG A 152 -8.33 -1.52 14.54
C ARG A 152 -8.03 -1.26 13.06
N ALA A 153 -7.59 -2.27 12.32
CA ALA A 153 -7.18 -2.11 10.92
C ALA A 153 -8.33 -1.61 10.02
N SER A 154 -9.57 -2.03 10.28
CA SER A 154 -10.72 -1.54 9.50
C SER A 154 -11.01 -0.04 9.69
N GLU A 155 -10.56 0.58 10.78
CA GLU A 155 -10.69 2.03 11.03
C GLU A 155 -9.60 2.84 10.32
N LEU A 156 -8.47 2.20 10.01
CA LEU A 156 -7.34 2.83 9.32
C LEU A 156 -7.49 2.81 7.79
N VAL A 157 -8.26 1.85 7.27
CA VAL A 157 -8.45 1.68 5.84
C VAL A 157 -9.48 2.66 5.31
N GLN A 158 -9.09 3.41 4.30
CA GLN A 158 -9.94 4.25 3.49
C GLN A 158 -10.40 3.46 2.26
N THR A 159 -11.70 3.43 2.03
CA THR A 159 -12.31 2.72 0.90
C THR A 159 -13.67 3.34 0.56
N SER A 160 -14.29 2.91 -0.52
CA SER A 160 -15.63 3.39 -0.88
C SER A 160 -16.69 2.94 0.15
N LYS A 161 -17.81 3.66 0.21
CA LYS A 161 -18.92 3.32 1.11
C LYS A 161 -19.46 1.91 0.86
N GLU A 162 -19.40 1.44 -0.38
CA GLU A 162 -19.86 0.11 -0.77
C GLU A 162 -18.93 -1.00 -0.26
N LEU A 163 -17.62 -0.72 -0.19
CA LEU A 163 -16.61 -1.67 0.27
C LEU A 163 -16.35 -1.63 1.78
N LYS A 164 -16.86 -0.61 2.48
CA LYS A 164 -16.67 -0.46 3.92
C LYS A 164 -17.14 -1.70 4.72
N PRO A 165 -18.30 -2.31 4.45
CA PRO A 165 -18.72 -3.54 5.13
C PRO A 165 -17.75 -4.72 4.89
N LEU A 166 -17.15 -4.81 3.70
CA LEU A 166 -16.13 -5.81 3.40
C LEU A 166 -14.85 -5.55 4.23
N ALA A 167 -14.39 -4.31 4.29
CA ALA A 167 -13.25 -3.94 5.12
C ALA A 167 -13.51 -4.27 6.60
N ASP A 168 -14.68 -3.94 7.13
CA ASP A 168 -15.07 -4.24 8.50
C ASP A 168 -15.15 -5.76 8.75
N TYR A 169 -15.60 -6.54 7.78
CA TYR A 169 -15.66 -8.00 7.89
C TYR A 169 -14.26 -8.62 7.91
N ILE A 170 -13.38 -8.25 6.98
CA ILE A 170 -12.04 -8.84 6.86
C ILE A 170 -11.11 -8.36 7.97
N LEU A 171 -11.13 -7.06 8.26
CA LEU A 171 -10.16 -6.39 9.12
C LEU A 171 -10.68 -6.08 10.52
N GLY A 172 -11.95 -6.37 10.79
CA GLY A 172 -12.60 -5.98 12.04
C GLY A 172 -11.99 -6.60 13.31
N ASN A 173 -11.30 -7.73 13.20
CA ASN A 173 -10.60 -8.38 14.32
C ASN A 173 -9.06 -8.33 14.17
N LEU A 174 -8.55 -7.52 13.24
CA LEU A 174 -7.13 -7.25 13.09
C LEU A 174 -6.79 -5.93 13.78
N PHE A 175 -5.79 -5.96 14.65
CA PHE A 175 -5.26 -4.80 15.35
C PHE A 175 -3.81 -4.52 14.94
N ILE A 176 -3.52 -3.27 14.66
CA ILE A 176 -2.17 -2.80 14.36
C ILE A 176 -1.65 -2.08 15.60
N ILE A 177 -0.43 -2.44 16.02
CA ILE A 177 0.29 -1.88 17.15
C ILE A 177 1.66 -1.37 16.69
N ASP A 178 2.30 -0.53 17.49
CA ASP A 178 3.62 -0.01 17.15
C ASP A 178 4.68 -1.12 17.12
N GLN A 179 4.71 -1.96 18.17
CA GLN A 179 5.67 -3.06 18.32
C GLN A 179 5.03 -4.23 19.09
N LEU A 180 5.24 -5.43 18.58
CA LEU A 180 4.84 -6.66 19.25
C LEU A 180 5.91 -7.05 20.28
N ASP A 181 5.69 -6.70 21.53
CA ASP A 181 6.60 -7.05 22.61
C ASP A 181 6.49 -8.51 23.05
N SER A 182 7.42 -8.95 23.93
CA SER A 182 7.47 -10.35 24.36
C SER A 182 6.25 -10.76 25.19
N GLU A 183 5.61 -9.83 25.88
CA GLU A 183 4.41 -10.13 26.69
C GLU A 183 3.22 -10.45 25.79
N LEU A 184 3.00 -9.66 24.72
CA LEU A 184 1.97 -9.90 23.73
C LEU A 184 2.23 -11.16 22.89
N LYS A 185 3.49 -11.50 22.63
CA LYS A 185 3.87 -12.76 21.94
C LYS A 185 3.44 -14.00 22.72
N ASN A 186 3.45 -13.92 24.05
CA ASN A 186 3.12 -15.03 24.93
C ASN A 186 1.62 -15.11 25.30
N HIS A 187 0.85 -14.06 25.05
CA HIS A 187 -0.58 -14.02 25.33
C HIS A 187 -1.41 -14.33 24.09
N ARG A 188 -2.02 -15.49 24.11
CA ARG A 188 -2.98 -15.89 23.06
C ARG A 188 -4.25 -15.06 23.19
N MET A 189 -4.47 -14.13 22.28
CA MET A 189 -5.69 -13.35 22.23
C MET A 189 -6.75 -14.05 21.35
N ILE A 190 -7.58 -14.86 21.98
CA ILE A 190 -8.60 -15.64 21.27
C ILE A 190 -9.56 -14.74 20.50
N GLY A 191 -9.59 -14.92 19.18
CA GLY A 191 -10.48 -14.22 18.25
C GLY A 191 -9.99 -12.87 17.75
N TYR A 192 -8.73 -12.50 18.04
CA TYR A 192 -8.08 -11.31 17.50
C TYR A 192 -6.77 -11.67 16.82
N ASN A 193 -6.48 -10.94 15.74
CA ASN A 193 -5.18 -10.96 15.10
C ASN A 193 -4.46 -9.64 15.41
N ILE A 194 -3.18 -9.72 15.68
CA ILE A 194 -2.36 -8.55 16.03
C ILE A 194 -1.16 -8.53 15.08
N VAL A 195 -0.85 -7.35 14.58
CA VAL A 195 0.33 -7.14 13.74
C VAL A 195 1.02 -5.85 14.18
N ASP A 196 2.35 -5.84 14.19
CA ASP A 196 3.10 -4.61 14.42
C ASP A 196 3.55 -3.94 13.12
N LEU A 197 4.06 -2.72 13.24
CA LEU A 197 4.54 -1.95 12.09
C LEU A 197 5.75 -2.59 11.38
N ALA A 198 6.46 -3.50 12.05
CA ALA A 198 7.57 -4.25 11.47
C ALA A 198 7.13 -5.53 10.75
N GLY A 199 5.81 -5.83 10.70
CA GLY A 199 5.29 -7.03 10.05
C GLY A 199 5.37 -8.30 10.91
N ASN A 200 5.55 -8.20 12.21
CA ASN A 200 5.39 -9.33 13.11
C ASN A 200 3.92 -9.56 13.38
N PHE A 201 3.42 -10.75 13.13
CA PHE A 201 2.01 -11.11 13.24
C PHE A 201 1.79 -12.21 14.27
N SER A 202 0.76 -12.02 15.10
CA SER A 202 0.27 -13.02 16.04
C SER A 202 -1.23 -13.25 15.79
N GLY A 203 -1.56 -14.42 15.26
CA GLY A 203 -2.94 -14.80 14.95
C GLY A 203 -3.66 -15.48 16.11
N SER A 204 -4.97 -15.36 16.11
CA SER A 204 -5.85 -16.03 17.08
C SER A 204 -5.74 -17.56 17.07
N ASP A 205 -5.31 -18.14 15.93
CA ASP A 205 -5.29 -19.58 15.68
C ASP A 205 -3.89 -20.19 15.78
N LEU A 206 -3.05 -19.69 16.68
CA LEU A 206 -1.68 -20.17 16.93
C LEU A 206 -0.68 -19.86 15.80
N VAL A 207 -0.99 -18.99 14.87
CA VAL A 207 -0.12 -18.65 13.77
C VAL A 207 0.74 -17.44 14.15
N LEU A 208 2.06 -17.66 14.16
CA LEU A 208 3.06 -16.57 14.24
C LEU A 208 3.69 -16.43 12.87
N LYS A 209 3.75 -15.21 12.35
CA LYS A 209 4.41 -14.89 11.08
C LYS A 209 5.35 -13.71 11.28
N HIS A 210 6.46 -13.74 10.57
CA HIS A 210 7.32 -12.60 10.33
C HIS A 210 7.51 -12.46 8.84
N ARG A 211 7.37 -11.27 8.31
CA ARG A 211 7.62 -10.96 6.90
C ARG A 211 8.71 -9.91 6.83
N ASN A 212 9.81 -10.23 6.21
CA ASN A 212 10.76 -9.21 5.80
C ASN A 212 10.14 -8.38 4.67
N HIS A 213 10.52 -7.12 4.58
CA HIS A 213 10.17 -6.30 3.43
C HIS A 213 10.45 -7.08 2.13
N SER A 214 9.44 -7.24 1.30
CA SER A 214 9.62 -7.92 0.01
C SER A 214 10.58 -7.08 -0.85
N GLU A 215 11.49 -7.71 -1.58
CA GLU A 215 12.39 -7.02 -2.52
C GLU A 215 11.61 -6.17 -3.54
N HIS A 216 10.36 -6.52 -3.81
CA HIS A 216 9.47 -5.86 -4.78
C HIS A 216 8.50 -4.84 -4.15
N GLY A 217 8.66 -4.53 -2.85
CA GLY A 217 7.78 -3.60 -2.11
C GLY A 217 6.36 -4.16 -1.92
N ASN A 218 5.53 -3.38 -1.22
CA ASN A 218 4.15 -3.75 -0.93
C ASN A 218 3.26 -3.68 -2.17
N ILE A 219 2.29 -4.57 -2.27
CA ILE A 219 1.26 -4.52 -3.31
C ILE A 219 0.28 -3.39 -2.99
N ILE A 220 -0.08 -3.24 -1.72
CA ILE A 220 -0.95 -2.17 -1.25
C ILE A 220 -0.26 -0.81 -1.41
N GLY A 221 -0.96 0.12 -2.06
CA GLY A 221 -0.47 1.50 -2.23
C GLY A 221 0.48 1.74 -3.39
N ARG A 222 0.74 0.75 -4.28
CA ARG A 222 1.56 0.95 -5.50
C ARG A 222 0.96 2.00 -6.42
N LYS A 223 -0.37 1.95 -6.61
CA LYS A 223 -1.09 2.91 -7.44
C LYS A 223 -1.01 4.31 -6.85
N GLU A 224 -1.23 4.46 -5.53
CA GLU A 224 -1.09 5.74 -4.85
C GLU A 224 0.31 6.33 -4.98
N LYS A 225 1.36 5.50 -4.85
CA LYS A 225 2.75 5.95 -5.03
C LYS A 225 3.01 6.45 -6.44
N LEU A 226 2.46 5.79 -7.46
CA LEU A 226 2.57 6.26 -8.84
C LEU A 226 1.81 7.58 -9.05
N ASP A 227 0.58 7.69 -8.52
CA ASP A 227 -0.25 8.88 -8.64
C ASP A 227 0.36 10.11 -7.93
N LEU A 228 1.13 9.91 -6.86
CA LEU A 228 1.86 10.98 -6.16
C LEU A 228 3.08 11.51 -6.92
N ILE A 229 3.62 10.74 -7.88
CA ILE A 229 4.81 11.12 -8.68
C ILE A 229 4.39 11.76 -10.02
N LEU A 230 3.14 11.59 -10.43
CA LEU A 230 2.59 12.15 -11.67
C LEU A 230 2.24 13.62 -11.53
#